data_4a28625bb5c619ff68d88e9a7adf8e18
#
_entry.id   4a28625bb5c619ff68d88e9a7adf8e18
#
_cell.length_a   1.000
_cell.length_b   1.000
_cell.length_c   1.000
_cell.angle_alpha   90.00
_cell.angle_beta   90.00
_cell.angle_gamma   90.00
#
_symmetry.space_group_name_H-M   'P 1'
#
loop_
_entity.id
_entity.type
_entity.pdbx_description
1 polymer ?
#
loop_
_entity_poly.entity_id
_entity_poly.type
_entity_poly.pdbx_seq_one_letter_code
_entity_poly.pdbx_strand_id
1 'polypeptide(L)'
;MQAAVIPKHTCNEIEKICRRFIWGNQDGRDKIHLVNWAKLCQPKEEGGLGLKKMKSMNRAFVMKLAWEITQENNMWVRFLKEKYIRPNRRDDHPTATARDSVCQVWHTVQQNTSWNLGNGKKILFWKDSWLANYGPLSRHLIGEIPVDNRNYTVADMVDDRGQWKWEEFAHLLPMPIVMGIAGHIPPTQDMIADSMIWDQSPNGIFKTKTAYKLQDDRRLMDHDPIWKVIWQWKGMERIKLFIWTVAHNSIMTNDMRWRRRLTDNRCAVDHERLS
;
A
#
# COMPACT_ATOMS: atom_id res chain seq x y z
N MET A 1 -0.07 -14.48 9.38
CA MET A 1 0.42 -13.17 8.90
C MET A 1 -0.66 -12.29 8.25
N GLN A 2 -1.74 -12.84 7.76
CA GLN A 2 -2.73 -12.07 6.97
C GLN A 2 -3.84 -11.41 7.82
N ALA A 3 -4.02 -11.84 9.07
CA ALA A 3 -5.17 -11.42 9.88
C ALA A 3 -4.85 -10.38 10.97
N ALA A 4 -3.59 -10.08 11.24
CA ALA A 4 -3.19 -9.15 12.28
C ALA A 4 -1.92 -8.39 11.93
N VAL A 5 -1.79 -7.17 12.47
CA VAL A 5 -0.54 -6.40 12.40
C VAL A 5 0.51 -7.04 13.30
N ILE A 6 1.63 -7.43 12.71
CA ILE A 6 2.75 -8.04 13.43
C ILE A 6 3.48 -6.95 14.23
N PRO A 7 3.82 -7.17 15.50
CA PRO A 7 4.59 -6.23 16.30
C PRO A 7 5.93 -5.86 15.64
N LYS A 8 6.35 -4.61 15.80
CA LYS A 8 7.59 -4.09 15.20
C LYS A 8 8.82 -4.93 15.58
N HIS A 9 8.89 -5.40 16.81
CA HIS A 9 9.98 -6.27 17.30
C HIS A 9 10.05 -7.55 16.45
N THR A 10 8.94 -8.26 16.28
CA THR A 10 8.87 -9.51 15.50
C THR A 10 9.25 -9.27 14.04
N CYS A 11 8.79 -8.17 13.42
CA CYS A 11 9.22 -7.79 12.08
C CYS A 11 10.74 -7.61 12.00
N ASN A 12 11.33 -6.94 12.98
CA ASN A 12 12.77 -6.69 13.04
C ASN A 12 13.57 -7.99 13.19
N GLU A 13 13.09 -8.95 14.00
CA GLU A 13 13.75 -10.26 14.15
C GLU A 13 13.69 -11.07 12.85
N ILE A 14 12.55 -11.08 12.16
CA ILE A 14 12.43 -11.73 10.85
C ILE A 14 13.41 -11.08 9.85
N GLU A 15 13.45 -9.75 9.79
CA GLU A 15 14.37 -9.05 8.90
C GLU A 15 15.84 -9.28 9.26
N LYS A 16 16.16 -9.49 10.54
CA LYS A 16 17.50 -9.88 11.00
C LYS A 16 17.88 -11.28 10.49
N ILE A 17 16.96 -12.24 10.55
CA ILE A 17 17.17 -13.57 9.98
C ILE A 17 17.39 -13.48 8.47
N CYS A 18 16.62 -12.68 7.76
CA CYS A 18 16.81 -12.44 6.32
C CYS A 18 18.19 -11.84 6.01
N ARG A 19 18.65 -10.87 6.80
CA ARG A 19 20.00 -10.29 6.65
C ARG A 19 21.09 -11.33 6.86
N ARG A 20 20.97 -12.17 7.90
CA ARG A 20 21.92 -13.26 8.17
C ARG A 20 21.96 -14.25 7.02
N PHE A 21 20.83 -14.58 6.43
CA PHE A 21 20.78 -15.46 5.27
C PHE A 21 21.50 -14.86 4.05
N ILE A 22 21.31 -13.58 3.78
CA ILE A 22 21.92 -12.89 2.60
C ILE A 22 23.44 -12.77 2.75
N TRP A 23 23.89 -12.35 3.92
CA TRP A 23 25.32 -12.06 4.15
C TRP A 23 26.10 -13.29 4.65
N GLY A 24 25.38 -14.31 5.03
CA GLY A 24 25.92 -15.55 5.59
C GLY A 24 26.31 -15.43 7.07
N ASN A 25 26.45 -16.59 7.68
CA ASN A 25 26.97 -16.79 9.03
C ASN A 25 28.15 -17.75 8.90
N GLN A 26 29.27 -17.47 9.53
CA GLN A 26 30.43 -18.34 9.55
C GLN A 26 30.80 -18.60 11.01
N ASP A 27 30.84 -19.88 11.38
CA ASP A 27 31.22 -20.34 12.73
C ASP A 27 30.43 -19.67 13.86
N GLY A 28 29.09 -19.48 13.66
CA GLY A 28 28.21 -18.84 14.64
C GLY A 28 28.37 -17.31 14.77
N ARG A 29 29.26 -16.69 13.99
CA ARG A 29 29.46 -15.23 13.95
C ARG A 29 28.78 -14.61 12.76
N ASP A 30 28.00 -13.55 13.01
CA ASP A 30 27.36 -12.79 11.95
C ASP A 30 28.41 -12.07 11.09
N LYS A 31 28.36 -12.28 9.77
CA LYS A 31 29.21 -11.52 8.85
C LYS A 31 28.75 -10.07 8.78
N ILE A 32 29.69 -9.19 8.47
CA ILE A 32 29.42 -7.75 8.33
C ILE A 32 28.45 -7.52 7.17
N HIS A 33 27.39 -6.80 7.46
CA HIS A 33 26.42 -6.39 6.45
C HIS A 33 27.01 -5.26 5.60
N LEU A 34 27.33 -5.53 4.35
CA LEU A 34 28.01 -4.57 3.47
C LEU A 34 27.07 -3.42 3.07
N VAL A 35 25.80 -3.73 2.77
CA VAL A 35 24.80 -2.74 2.35
C VAL A 35 23.65 -2.69 3.35
N ASN A 36 23.15 -1.49 3.63
CA ASN A 36 22.06 -1.24 4.57
C ASN A 36 20.76 -1.94 4.10
N TRP A 37 20.00 -2.49 5.04
CA TRP A 37 18.71 -3.17 4.78
C TRP A 37 17.71 -2.31 4.02
N ALA A 38 17.64 -1.02 4.34
CA ALA A 38 16.76 -0.09 3.64
C ALA A 38 17.09 0.01 2.14
N LYS A 39 18.40 -0.02 1.78
CA LYS A 39 18.84 -0.04 0.38
C LYS A 39 18.55 -1.39 -0.28
N LEU A 40 18.74 -2.51 0.40
CA LEU A 40 18.39 -3.84 -0.09
C LEU A 40 16.90 -3.95 -0.46
N CYS A 41 16.04 -3.27 0.30
CA CYS A 41 14.60 -3.26 0.08
C CYS A 41 14.15 -2.31 -1.05
N GLN A 42 15.04 -1.51 -1.64
CA GLN A 42 14.72 -0.68 -2.80
C GLN A 42 14.49 -1.54 -4.05
N PRO A 43 13.75 -1.05 -5.05
CA PRO A 43 13.66 -1.68 -6.36
C PRO A 43 15.04 -1.86 -7.00
N LYS A 44 15.16 -2.81 -7.91
CA LYS A 44 16.41 -3.04 -8.64
C LYS A 44 16.82 -1.82 -9.46
N GLU A 45 15.86 -1.12 -10.01
CA GLU A 45 16.02 0.10 -10.78
C GLU A 45 16.59 1.27 -9.94
N GLU A 46 16.43 1.21 -8.61
CA GLU A 46 16.92 2.19 -7.63
C GLU A 46 18.15 1.68 -6.86
N GLY A 47 18.80 0.64 -7.36
CA GLY A 47 20.00 0.07 -6.73
C GLY A 47 19.74 -0.92 -5.61
N GLY A 48 18.48 -1.35 -5.37
CA GLY A 48 18.17 -2.38 -4.40
C GLY A 48 18.19 -3.80 -4.97
N LEU A 49 17.82 -4.76 -4.14
CA LEU A 49 17.54 -6.15 -4.53
C LEU A 49 16.05 -6.44 -4.71
N GLY A 50 15.18 -5.45 -4.47
CA GLY A 50 13.74 -5.60 -4.53
C GLY A 50 13.13 -6.41 -3.38
N LEU A 51 13.86 -6.58 -2.28
CA LEU A 51 13.36 -7.24 -1.07
C LEU A 51 12.21 -6.44 -0.47
N LYS A 52 11.33 -7.12 0.24
CA LYS A 52 10.17 -6.47 0.85
C LYS A 52 10.41 -6.24 2.34
N LYS A 53 10.11 -5.01 2.81
CA LYS A 53 10.07 -4.70 4.24
C LYS A 53 8.93 -5.49 4.88
N MET A 54 9.21 -6.26 5.92
CA MET A 54 8.23 -7.13 6.57
C MET A 54 7.02 -6.35 7.08
N LYS A 55 7.24 -5.21 7.72
CA LYS A 55 6.18 -4.35 8.24
C LYS A 55 5.22 -3.89 7.14
N SER A 56 5.75 -3.38 6.02
CA SER A 56 4.92 -2.89 4.90
C SER A 56 4.18 -4.03 4.20
N MET A 57 4.81 -5.20 4.10
CA MET A 57 4.18 -6.39 3.52
C MET A 57 3.03 -6.91 4.37
N ASN A 58 3.23 -7.01 5.68
CA ASN A 58 2.17 -7.38 6.60
C ASN A 58 0.99 -6.40 6.54
N ARG A 59 1.26 -5.09 6.57
CA ARG A 59 0.22 -4.07 6.45
C ARG A 59 -0.55 -4.18 5.13
N ALA A 60 0.13 -4.47 4.00
CA ALA A 60 -0.53 -4.68 2.71
C ALA A 60 -1.46 -5.92 2.73
N PHE A 61 -1.11 -6.97 3.47
CA PHE A 61 -2.01 -8.12 3.68
C PHE A 61 -3.22 -7.77 4.56
N VAL A 62 -3.03 -6.96 5.60
CA VAL A 62 -4.16 -6.48 6.41
C VAL A 62 -5.08 -5.56 5.59
N MET A 63 -4.51 -4.74 4.69
CA MET A 63 -5.30 -3.95 3.73
C MET A 63 -6.08 -4.84 2.76
N LYS A 64 -5.51 -5.97 2.32
CA LYS A 64 -6.24 -6.96 1.51
C LYS A 64 -7.44 -7.50 2.28
N LEU A 65 -7.26 -7.86 3.55
CA LEU A 65 -8.35 -8.32 4.40
C LEU A 65 -9.44 -7.24 4.56
N ALA A 66 -9.03 -5.98 4.81
CA ALA A 66 -9.95 -4.87 4.90
C ALA A 66 -10.75 -4.66 3.60
N TRP A 67 -10.07 -4.76 2.44
CA TRP A 67 -10.71 -4.72 1.13
C TRP A 67 -11.71 -5.88 0.93
N GLU A 68 -11.33 -7.12 1.25
CA GLU A 68 -12.22 -8.28 1.15
C GLU A 68 -13.47 -8.13 2.03
N ILE A 69 -13.32 -7.51 3.20
CA ILE A 69 -14.44 -7.20 4.10
C ILE A 69 -15.44 -6.21 3.46
N THR A 70 -14.99 -5.31 2.58
CA THR A 70 -15.89 -4.39 1.87
C THR A 70 -16.68 -5.08 0.76
N GLN A 71 -16.16 -6.18 0.21
CA GLN A 71 -16.77 -6.94 -0.89
C GLN A 71 -17.79 -7.96 -0.35
N GLU A 72 -19.00 -7.62 -0.19
CA GLU A 72 -20.05 -8.40 0.52
C GLU A 72 -20.35 -9.84 0.02
N ASN A 73 -19.57 -10.39 -0.89
CA ASN A 73 -19.94 -11.54 -1.71
C ASN A 73 -19.67 -12.94 -1.12
N ASN A 74 -19.03 -13.09 0.06
CA ASN A 74 -18.68 -14.40 0.61
C ASN A 74 -19.18 -14.62 2.04
N MET A 75 -19.61 -15.85 2.35
CA MET A 75 -20.00 -16.27 3.71
C MET A 75 -18.88 -15.97 4.73
N TRP A 76 -17.63 -16.16 4.33
CA TRP A 76 -16.45 -15.84 5.12
C TRP A 76 -16.37 -14.33 5.47
N VAL A 77 -16.69 -13.46 4.53
CA VAL A 77 -16.71 -11.99 4.75
C VAL A 77 -17.83 -11.61 5.73
N ARG A 78 -19.01 -12.24 5.64
CA ARG A 78 -20.09 -12.03 6.61
C ARG A 78 -19.65 -12.44 8.00
N PHE A 79 -18.98 -13.58 8.15
CA PHE A 79 -18.40 -14.03 9.41
C PHE A 79 -17.36 -13.03 9.95
N LEU A 80 -16.49 -12.50 9.09
CA LEU A 80 -15.48 -11.50 9.48
C LEU A 80 -16.13 -10.17 9.90
N LYS A 81 -17.16 -9.69 9.19
CA LYS A 81 -17.94 -8.51 9.59
C LYS A 81 -18.59 -8.69 10.95
N GLU A 82 -19.24 -9.80 11.18
CA GLU A 82 -19.85 -10.13 12.47
C GLU A 82 -18.81 -10.20 13.58
N LYS A 83 -17.67 -10.83 13.32
CA LYS A 83 -16.60 -11.06 14.30
C LYS A 83 -15.78 -9.81 14.58
N TYR A 84 -15.46 -8.98 13.56
CA TYR A 84 -14.44 -7.93 13.69
C TYR A 84 -14.99 -6.50 13.58
N ILE A 85 -16.20 -6.28 13.05
CA ILE A 85 -16.70 -4.92 12.80
C ILE A 85 -17.87 -4.55 13.73
N ARG A 86 -18.68 -5.50 14.18
CA ARG A 86 -19.80 -5.18 15.09
C ARG A 86 -19.32 -4.73 16.48
N PRO A 87 -19.79 -3.56 17.00
CA PRO A 87 -19.26 -2.95 18.21
C PRO A 87 -19.69 -3.62 19.53
N ASN A 88 -20.52 -4.65 19.55
CA ASN A 88 -21.28 -5.06 20.73
C ASN A 88 -21.01 -6.47 21.27
N ARG A 89 -19.78 -6.99 21.21
CA ARG A 89 -19.40 -8.10 22.08
C ARG A 89 -18.23 -7.72 22.97
N ARG A 90 -18.53 -7.58 24.28
CA ARG A 90 -17.54 -7.63 25.38
C ARG A 90 -17.01 -9.06 25.44
N ASP A 91 -16.05 -9.40 24.61
CA ASP A 91 -15.36 -10.66 24.71
C ASP A 91 -13.88 -10.38 24.94
N ASP A 92 -13.43 -10.77 26.13
CA ASP A 92 -12.06 -10.71 26.67
C ASP A 92 -11.09 -11.67 25.96
N HIS A 93 -11.22 -11.89 24.65
CA HIS A 93 -10.40 -12.84 23.90
C HIS A 93 -9.53 -12.18 22.81
N PRO A 94 -8.43 -12.84 22.37
CA PRO A 94 -7.39 -12.31 21.46
C PRO A 94 -7.86 -11.82 20.08
N THR A 95 -9.16 -11.76 19.86
CA THR A 95 -9.80 -11.21 18.66
C THR A 95 -9.73 -9.69 18.56
N ALA A 96 -9.46 -8.97 19.66
CA ALA A 96 -9.25 -7.51 19.67
C ALA A 96 -8.12 -7.11 18.69
N THR A 97 -7.02 -7.84 18.67
CA THR A 97 -5.84 -7.53 17.86
C THR A 97 -6.11 -7.48 16.35
N ALA A 98 -6.97 -8.36 15.83
CA ALA A 98 -7.27 -8.37 14.39
C ALA A 98 -8.23 -7.23 14.01
N ARG A 99 -9.20 -6.91 14.87
CA ARG A 99 -10.09 -5.74 14.72
C ARG A 99 -9.28 -4.46 14.70
N ASP A 100 -8.40 -4.26 15.68
CA ASP A 100 -7.54 -3.08 15.77
C ASP A 100 -6.63 -2.96 14.56
N SER A 101 -6.15 -4.10 14.05
CA SER A 101 -5.30 -4.15 12.86
C SER A 101 -6.05 -3.70 11.60
N VAL A 102 -7.29 -4.14 11.41
CA VAL A 102 -8.14 -3.71 10.29
C VAL A 102 -8.49 -2.23 10.43
N CYS A 103 -8.84 -1.76 11.64
CA CYS A 103 -9.13 -0.36 11.91
C CYS A 103 -7.95 0.55 11.57
N GLN A 104 -6.71 0.13 11.85
CA GLN A 104 -5.50 0.90 11.53
C GLN A 104 -5.29 1.14 10.03
N VAL A 105 -5.77 0.24 9.18
CA VAL A 105 -5.62 0.36 7.72
C VAL A 105 -6.90 0.82 7.02
N TRP A 106 -8.03 0.82 7.73
CA TRP A 106 -9.35 1.08 7.17
C TRP A 106 -9.43 2.40 6.42
N HIS A 107 -9.00 3.48 7.06
CA HIS A 107 -8.97 4.81 6.47
C HIS A 107 -8.11 4.85 5.18
N THR A 108 -6.96 4.17 5.19
CA THR A 108 -6.11 4.09 4.00
C THR A 108 -6.79 3.35 2.86
N VAL A 109 -7.53 2.27 3.17
CA VAL A 109 -8.30 1.52 2.16
C VAL A 109 -9.43 2.39 1.61
N GLN A 110 -10.22 3.03 2.48
CA GLN A 110 -11.32 3.90 2.05
C GLN A 110 -10.86 5.07 1.18
N GLN A 111 -9.72 5.69 1.49
CA GLN A 111 -9.18 6.80 0.69
C GLN A 111 -8.70 6.40 -0.70
N ASN A 112 -8.45 5.11 -0.92
CA ASN A 112 -7.97 4.56 -2.19
C ASN A 112 -9.00 3.63 -2.84
N THR A 113 -10.26 3.84 -2.50
CA THR A 113 -11.39 3.09 -3.02
C THR A 113 -12.45 4.05 -3.53
N SER A 114 -12.94 3.83 -4.72
CA SER A 114 -14.09 4.51 -5.29
C SER A 114 -15.14 3.50 -5.74
N TRP A 115 -16.31 4.02 -6.09
CA TRP A 115 -17.41 3.20 -6.58
C TRP A 115 -17.54 3.32 -8.09
N ASN A 116 -17.75 2.20 -8.74
CA ASN A 116 -18.24 2.16 -10.11
C ASN A 116 -19.78 2.13 -10.05
N LEU A 117 -20.38 3.18 -10.55
CA LEU A 117 -21.82 3.36 -10.55
C LEU A 117 -22.47 2.34 -11.49
N GLY A 118 -23.33 1.54 -10.94
CA GLY A 118 -24.20 0.64 -11.65
C GLY A 118 -25.66 1.04 -11.46
N ASN A 119 -26.42 0.28 -10.69
CA ASN A 119 -27.84 0.58 -10.41
C ASN A 119 -28.06 1.61 -9.28
N GLY A 120 -27.02 2.13 -8.66
CA GLY A 120 -27.06 3.19 -7.65
C GLY A 120 -27.65 2.81 -6.30
N LYS A 121 -28.01 1.54 -6.07
CA LYS A 121 -28.73 1.12 -4.85
C LYS A 121 -27.84 0.97 -3.61
N LYS A 122 -26.52 0.79 -3.80
CA LYS A 122 -25.56 0.58 -2.71
C LYS A 122 -24.75 1.80 -2.37
N ILE A 123 -24.65 2.76 -3.27
CA ILE A 123 -23.80 3.93 -3.16
C ILE A 123 -24.58 5.05 -2.47
N LEU A 124 -24.05 5.54 -1.35
CA LEU A 124 -24.58 6.73 -0.70
C LEU A 124 -24.15 7.98 -1.45
N PHE A 125 -25.10 8.73 -1.98
CA PHE A 125 -24.88 9.88 -2.86
C PHE A 125 -23.88 10.88 -2.29
N TRP A 126 -24.00 11.22 -1.02
CA TRP A 126 -23.17 12.24 -0.37
C TRP A 126 -21.88 11.72 0.23
N LYS A 127 -21.90 10.48 0.75
CA LYS A 127 -20.80 9.97 1.61
C LYS A 127 -19.78 9.15 0.85
N ASP A 128 -20.20 8.49 -0.22
CA ASP A 128 -19.33 7.61 -0.98
C ASP A 128 -18.61 8.34 -2.12
N SER A 129 -17.43 7.86 -2.49
CA SER A 129 -16.66 8.36 -3.61
C SER A 129 -17.07 7.62 -4.88
N TRP A 130 -18.00 8.17 -5.65
CA TRP A 130 -18.48 7.58 -6.90
C TRP A 130 -18.25 8.48 -8.12
N LEU A 131 -17.99 9.76 -7.90
CA LEU A 131 -17.64 10.68 -8.95
C LEU A 131 -16.11 10.80 -9.03
N ALA A 132 -15.53 10.49 -10.19
CA ALA A 132 -14.08 10.52 -10.39
C ALA A 132 -13.49 11.89 -10.03
N ASN A 133 -12.33 11.89 -9.37
CA ASN A 133 -11.54 13.07 -8.98
C ASN A 133 -12.11 13.96 -7.86
N TYR A 134 -13.34 13.74 -7.40
CA TYR A 134 -13.96 14.60 -6.39
C TYR A 134 -14.04 13.96 -4.99
N GLY A 135 -13.98 12.63 -4.91
CA GLY A 135 -14.21 11.93 -3.64
C GLY A 135 -15.66 12.08 -3.14
N PRO A 136 -15.91 11.99 -1.83
CA PRO A 136 -17.25 12.16 -1.27
C PRO A 136 -17.80 13.56 -1.52
N LEU A 137 -19.00 13.67 -2.09
CA LEU A 137 -19.64 14.95 -2.41
C LEU A 137 -19.88 15.82 -1.20
N SER A 138 -20.05 15.20 -0.02
CA SER A 138 -20.19 15.90 1.26
C SER A 138 -19.02 16.85 1.61
N ARG A 139 -17.86 16.68 0.99
CA ARG A 139 -16.69 17.57 1.21
C ARG A 139 -16.76 18.88 0.43
N HIS A 140 -17.65 18.96 -0.54
CA HIS A 140 -17.75 20.06 -1.49
C HIS A 140 -19.05 20.85 -1.35
N LEU A 141 -19.78 20.67 -0.29
CA LEU A 141 -21.06 21.35 -0.07
C LEU A 141 -20.89 22.85 0.08
N ILE A 142 -21.79 23.59 -0.57
CA ILE A 142 -21.94 25.05 -0.42
C ILE A 142 -22.91 25.37 0.74
N GLY A 143 -23.80 24.42 1.09
CA GLY A 143 -24.82 24.54 2.15
C GLY A 143 -24.93 23.27 2.99
N GLU A 144 -25.98 23.18 3.78
CA GLU A 144 -26.25 21.99 4.61
C GLU A 144 -27.17 21.00 3.88
N ILE A 145 -26.87 19.71 3.99
CA ILE A 145 -27.72 18.65 3.47
C ILE A 145 -28.95 18.54 4.40
N PRO A 146 -30.17 18.54 3.86
CA PRO A 146 -31.37 18.22 4.63
C PRO A 146 -31.21 16.88 5.36
N VAL A 147 -31.69 16.80 6.60
CA VAL A 147 -31.49 15.63 7.47
C VAL A 147 -31.98 14.34 6.79
N ASP A 148 -33.09 14.42 6.11
CA ASP A 148 -33.71 13.29 5.42
C ASP A 148 -32.88 12.77 4.26
N ASN A 149 -32.15 13.65 3.55
CA ASN A 149 -31.37 13.30 2.36
C ASN A 149 -29.95 12.79 2.65
N ARG A 150 -29.50 12.83 3.92
CA ARG A 150 -28.12 12.45 4.28
C ARG A 150 -27.74 11.01 3.98
N ASN A 151 -28.72 10.11 3.90
CA ASN A 151 -28.50 8.68 3.67
C ASN A 151 -29.08 8.22 2.33
N TYR A 152 -29.49 9.13 1.46
CA TYR A 152 -30.00 8.76 0.14
C TYR A 152 -28.91 8.09 -0.69
N THR A 153 -29.34 7.07 -1.42
CA THR A 153 -28.50 6.39 -2.41
C THR A 153 -28.47 7.20 -3.71
N VAL A 154 -27.56 6.85 -4.60
CA VAL A 154 -27.53 7.47 -5.94
C VAL A 154 -28.83 7.17 -6.70
N ALA A 155 -29.43 5.99 -6.51
CA ALA A 155 -30.70 5.63 -7.09
C ALA A 155 -31.86 6.51 -6.59
N ASP A 156 -31.84 6.95 -5.34
CA ASP A 156 -32.87 7.83 -4.77
C ASP A 156 -32.84 9.23 -5.39
N MET A 157 -31.70 9.63 -5.97
CA MET A 157 -31.51 10.92 -6.65
C MET A 157 -31.90 10.89 -8.14
N VAL A 158 -32.57 9.82 -8.56
CA VAL A 158 -33.15 9.67 -9.90
C VAL A 158 -34.67 9.57 -9.79
N ASP A 159 -35.37 10.20 -10.71
CA ASP A 159 -36.84 10.17 -10.77
C ASP A 159 -37.37 8.92 -11.49
N ASP A 160 -38.65 8.74 -11.47
CA ASP A 160 -39.34 7.60 -12.13
C ASP A 160 -39.18 7.62 -13.67
N ARG A 161 -38.75 8.74 -14.25
CA ARG A 161 -38.47 8.92 -15.68
C ARG A 161 -37.03 8.64 -16.04
N GLY A 162 -36.20 8.26 -15.06
CA GLY A 162 -34.77 8.00 -15.25
C GLY A 162 -33.93 9.27 -15.41
N GLN A 163 -34.38 10.41 -14.85
CA GLN A 163 -33.64 11.66 -14.87
C GLN A 163 -33.14 12.02 -13.47
N TRP A 164 -32.02 12.76 -13.40
CA TRP A 164 -31.50 13.26 -12.13
C TRP A 164 -32.48 14.26 -11.50
N LYS A 165 -32.75 14.15 -10.22
CA LYS A 165 -33.53 15.11 -9.42
C LYS A 165 -32.72 16.35 -9.09
N TRP A 166 -32.39 17.17 -10.09
CA TRP A 166 -31.54 18.33 -9.98
C TRP A 166 -31.96 19.31 -8.87
N GLU A 167 -33.24 19.45 -8.64
CA GLU A 167 -33.81 20.36 -7.65
C GLU A 167 -33.38 20.01 -6.23
N GLU A 168 -33.09 18.72 -5.95
CA GLU A 168 -32.71 18.25 -4.62
C GLU A 168 -31.25 18.49 -4.26
N PHE A 169 -30.34 18.58 -5.24
CA PHE A 169 -28.91 18.62 -4.92
C PHE A 169 -28.07 19.64 -5.72
N ALA A 170 -28.54 20.11 -6.88
CA ALA A 170 -27.68 20.96 -7.71
C ALA A 170 -27.31 22.27 -7.03
N HIS A 171 -28.22 22.86 -6.24
CA HIS A 171 -27.99 24.09 -5.50
C HIS A 171 -27.01 23.94 -4.31
N LEU A 172 -26.73 22.70 -3.87
CA LEU A 172 -25.82 22.38 -2.78
C LEU A 172 -24.37 22.12 -3.21
N LEU A 173 -24.13 22.04 -4.52
CA LEU A 173 -22.84 21.63 -5.07
C LEU A 173 -22.27 22.71 -6.01
N PRO A 174 -20.93 22.84 -6.07
CA PRO A 174 -20.27 23.67 -7.06
C PRO A 174 -20.59 23.22 -8.50
N MET A 175 -20.73 24.16 -9.43
CA MET A 175 -21.06 23.88 -10.83
C MET A 175 -20.17 22.82 -11.51
N PRO A 176 -18.82 22.76 -11.29
CA PRO A 176 -18.00 21.71 -11.89
C PRO A 176 -18.40 20.30 -11.46
N ILE A 177 -18.88 20.11 -10.23
CA ILE A 177 -19.36 18.82 -9.72
C ILE A 177 -20.72 18.48 -10.34
N VAL A 178 -21.62 19.47 -10.41
CA VAL A 178 -22.94 19.30 -11.07
C VAL A 178 -22.75 18.89 -12.53
N MET A 179 -21.82 19.53 -13.25
CA MET A 179 -21.46 19.14 -14.63
C MET A 179 -20.83 17.75 -14.70
N GLY A 180 -20.04 17.37 -13.68
CA GLY A 180 -19.51 16.02 -13.55
C GLY A 180 -20.63 14.98 -13.41
N ILE A 181 -21.62 15.22 -12.55
CA ILE A 181 -22.80 14.36 -12.40
C ILE A 181 -23.60 14.30 -13.71
N ALA A 182 -23.79 15.43 -14.39
CA ALA A 182 -24.50 15.48 -15.67
C ALA A 182 -23.82 14.65 -16.79
N GLY A 183 -22.51 14.45 -16.68
CA GLY A 183 -21.75 13.57 -17.59
C GLY A 183 -21.97 12.08 -17.34
N HIS A 184 -22.59 11.70 -16.22
CA HIS A 184 -22.93 10.32 -15.92
C HIS A 184 -24.37 10.00 -16.31
N ILE A 185 -24.56 8.81 -16.89
CA ILE A 185 -25.90 8.30 -17.17
C ILE A 185 -26.59 7.99 -15.83
N PRO A 186 -27.81 8.50 -15.60
CA PRO A 186 -28.55 8.17 -14.38
C PRO A 186 -28.72 6.66 -14.22
N PRO A 187 -28.53 6.09 -13.00
CA PRO A 187 -28.66 4.67 -12.79
C PRO A 187 -30.11 4.20 -13.01
N THR A 188 -30.26 3.04 -13.64
CA THR A 188 -31.54 2.37 -13.84
C THR A 188 -31.55 1.02 -13.12
N GLN A 189 -32.76 0.48 -12.85
CA GLN A 189 -32.88 -0.79 -12.13
C GLN A 189 -32.29 -1.99 -12.88
N ASP A 190 -32.25 -1.91 -14.21
CA ASP A 190 -31.73 -2.97 -15.09
C ASP A 190 -30.19 -2.93 -15.26
N MET A 191 -29.54 -1.90 -14.74
CA MET A 191 -28.08 -1.83 -14.76
C MET A 191 -27.43 -2.85 -13.85
N ILE A 192 -26.16 -3.18 -14.16
CA ILE A 192 -25.32 -4.06 -13.33
C ILE A 192 -25.24 -3.46 -11.92
N ALA A 193 -25.13 -4.32 -10.90
CA ALA A 193 -24.98 -3.87 -9.52
C ALA A 193 -23.71 -3.01 -9.33
N ASP A 194 -23.82 -2.03 -8.45
CA ASP A 194 -22.70 -1.20 -8.04
C ASP A 194 -21.50 -2.03 -7.57
N SER A 195 -20.30 -1.63 -7.92
CA SER A 195 -19.08 -2.32 -7.54
C SER A 195 -18.02 -1.37 -7.02
N MET A 196 -17.28 -1.79 -6.01
CA MET A 196 -16.15 -1.03 -5.50
C MET A 196 -14.93 -1.29 -6.36
N ILE A 197 -14.15 -0.26 -6.63
CA ILE A 197 -12.90 -0.31 -7.38
C ILE A 197 -11.73 0.18 -6.52
N TRP A 198 -10.58 -0.43 -6.75
CA TRP A 198 -9.32 -0.05 -6.13
C TRP A 198 -8.59 0.96 -7.01
N ASP A 199 -8.50 2.21 -6.59
CA ASP A 199 -7.98 3.33 -7.39
C ASP A 199 -6.52 3.17 -7.78
N GLN A 200 -5.76 2.39 -7.03
CA GLN A 200 -4.34 2.15 -7.28
C GLN A 200 -4.06 1.06 -8.34
N SER A 201 -5.09 0.61 -9.05
CA SER A 201 -4.96 -0.41 -10.09
C SER A 201 -5.79 -0.01 -11.31
N PRO A 202 -5.21 -0.04 -12.54
CA PRO A 202 -5.92 0.36 -13.75
C PRO A 202 -7.20 -0.43 -14.03
N ASN A 203 -7.27 -1.67 -13.53
CA ASN A 203 -8.44 -2.56 -13.70
C ASN A 203 -9.37 -2.56 -12.48
N GLY A 204 -9.20 -1.64 -11.53
CA GLY A 204 -10.02 -1.56 -10.32
C GLY A 204 -9.89 -2.72 -9.33
N ILE A 205 -9.06 -3.72 -9.61
CA ILE A 205 -8.88 -4.91 -8.77
C ILE A 205 -7.78 -4.66 -7.74
N PHE A 206 -8.07 -4.98 -6.48
CA PHE A 206 -7.08 -4.89 -5.41
C PHE A 206 -5.89 -5.83 -5.65
N LYS A 207 -4.68 -5.28 -5.55
CA LYS A 207 -3.43 -6.06 -5.59
C LYS A 207 -2.57 -5.69 -4.38
N THR A 208 -2.09 -6.70 -3.66
CA THR A 208 -1.17 -6.50 -2.53
C THR A 208 0.08 -5.73 -2.93
N LYS A 209 0.52 -5.86 -4.20
CA LYS A 209 1.64 -5.10 -4.76
C LYS A 209 1.37 -3.58 -4.75
N THR A 210 0.18 -3.14 -5.15
CA THR A 210 -0.18 -1.72 -5.16
C THR A 210 -0.39 -1.19 -3.74
N ALA A 211 -1.03 -1.98 -2.86
CA ALA A 211 -1.16 -1.66 -1.43
C ALA A 211 0.21 -1.56 -0.72
N TYR A 212 1.19 -2.39 -1.10
CA TYR A 212 2.56 -2.26 -0.62
C TYR A 212 3.21 -0.95 -1.08
N LYS A 213 3.04 -0.60 -2.36
CA LYS A 213 3.61 0.64 -2.93
C LYS A 213 3.05 1.90 -2.26
N LEU A 214 1.76 1.93 -1.89
CA LEU A 214 1.15 3.04 -1.17
C LEU A 214 1.82 3.38 0.16
N GLN A 215 2.51 2.42 0.76
CA GLN A 215 3.16 2.61 2.05
C GLN A 215 4.62 3.06 1.91
N ASP A 216 5.05 3.25 0.68
CA ASP A 216 6.41 3.61 0.36
C ASP A 216 6.45 5.12 0.06
N ASP A 217 6.69 5.93 1.11
CA ASP A 217 6.83 7.40 1.03
C ASP A 217 8.05 7.86 0.23
N ARG A 218 8.62 6.97 -0.59
CA ARG A 218 9.79 7.31 -1.38
C ARG A 218 9.42 8.35 -2.42
N ARG A 219 9.99 9.53 -2.28
CA ARG A 219 10.08 10.51 -3.37
C ARG A 219 10.82 9.80 -4.52
N LEU A 220 10.37 10.04 -5.74
CA LEU A 220 11.05 9.60 -6.96
C LEU A 220 12.52 10.02 -6.84
N MET A 221 13.39 9.08 -6.49
CA MET A 221 14.84 9.31 -6.52
C MET A 221 15.28 9.18 -7.98
N ASP A 222 16.24 10.01 -8.35
CA ASP A 222 16.90 9.92 -9.65
C ASP A 222 17.39 8.48 -9.88
N HIS A 223 16.95 7.91 -10.98
CA HIS A 223 17.34 6.58 -11.40
C HIS A 223 18.74 6.66 -12.01
N ASP A 224 19.78 6.30 -11.26
CA ASP A 224 21.12 6.16 -11.81
C ASP A 224 21.10 5.01 -12.84
N PRO A 225 21.44 5.29 -14.11
CA PRO A 225 21.41 4.31 -15.18
C PRO A 225 22.33 3.09 -14.93
N ILE A 226 23.30 3.20 -14.05
CA ILE A 226 24.21 2.11 -13.68
C ILE A 226 23.47 0.87 -13.18
N TRP A 227 22.39 1.05 -12.44
CA TRP A 227 21.59 -0.05 -11.91
C TRP A 227 20.94 -0.88 -13.01
N LYS A 228 20.43 -0.21 -14.04
CA LYS A 228 19.86 -0.88 -15.20
C LYS A 228 20.91 -1.71 -15.92
N VAL A 229 22.11 -1.16 -16.12
CA VAL A 229 23.24 -1.87 -16.77
C VAL A 229 23.62 -3.13 -15.98
N ILE A 230 23.78 -2.99 -14.65
CA ILE A 230 24.16 -4.12 -13.78
C ILE A 230 23.11 -5.26 -13.87
N TRP A 231 21.82 -4.93 -13.76
CA TRP A 231 20.77 -5.96 -13.70
C TRP A 231 20.41 -6.55 -15.07
N GLN A 232 20.63 -5.81 -16.15
CA GLN A 232 20.41 -6.32 -17.53
C GLN A 232 21.58 -7.12 -18.07
N TRP A 233 22.75 -7.02 -17.47
CA TRP A 233 23.90 -7.80 -17.88
C TRP A 233 23.61 -9.30 -17.73
N LYS A 234 23.91 -10.11 -18.78
CA LYS A 234 23.60 -11.54 -18.85
C LYS A 234 24.67 -12.45 -18.24
N GLY A 235 25.58 -11.91 -17.44
CA GLY A 235 26.63 -12.68 -16.78
C GLY A 235 26.15 -13.42 -15.51
N MET A 236 27.09 -14.10 -14.85
CA MET A 236 26.83 -14.87 -13.64
C MET A 236 26.33 -14.00 -12.49
N GLU A 237 25.33 -14.45 -11.75
CA GLU A 237 24.71 -13.72 -10.64
C GLU A 237 25.72 -13.34 -9.55
N ARG A 238 26.74 -14.18 -9.27
CA ARG A 238 27.84 -13.83 -8.34
C ARG A 238 28.56 -12.55 -8.74
N ILE A 239 28.84 -12.40 -10.04
CA ILE A 239 29.56 -11.23 -10.57
C ILE A 239 28.64 -10.01 -10.54
N LYS A 240 27.35 -10.16 -10.87
CA LYS A 240 26.36 -9.07 -10.73
C LYS A 240 26.31 -8.54 -9.30
N LEU A 241 26.21 -9.43 -8.31
CA LEU A 241 26.19 -9.04 -6.90
C LEU A 241 27.49 -8.39 -6.46
N PHE A 242 28.64 -8.83 -6.99
CA PHE A 242 29.92 -8.19 -6.73
C PHE A 242 29.94 -6.77 -7.30
N ILE A 243 29.61 -6.59 -8.60
CA ILE A 243 29.57 -5.27 -9.26
C ILE A 243 28.56 -4.35 -8.54
N TRP A 244 27.40 -4.89 -8.16
CA TRP A 244 26.40 -4.17 -7.38
C TRP A 244 26.95 -3.68 -6.02
N THR A 245 27.74 -4.51 -5.34
CA THR A 245 28.40 -4.13 -4.07
C THR A 245 29.47 -3.06 -4.29
N VAL A 246 30.21 -3.14 -5.41
CA VAL A 246 31.17 -2.09 -5.84
C VAL A 246 30.45 -0.78 -6.06
N ALA A 247 29.37 -0.79 -6.85
CA ALA A 247 28.57 0.40 -7.19
C ALA A 247 28.00 1.09 -5.94
N HIS A 248 27.71 0.32 -4.88
CA HIS A 248 27.34 0.87 -3.57
C HIS A 248 28.52 1.38 -2.75
N ASN A 249 29.76 1.35 -3.27
CA ASN A 249 30.99 1.65 -2.53
C ASN A 249 31.04 0.88 -1.18
N SER A 250 30.63 -0.37 -1.19
CA SER A 250 30.44 -1.18 0.03
C SER A 250 31.40 -2.37 0.10
N ILE A 251 32.35 -2.46 -0.81
CA ILE A 251 33.40 -3.48 -0.75
C ILE A 251 34.27 -3.22 0.48
N MET A 252 34.61 -4.30 1.17
CA MET A 252 35.47 -4.25 2.35
C MET A 252 36.94 -4.10 1.94
N THR A 253 37.32 -2.90 1.44
CA THR A 253 38.70 -2.50 1.20
C THR A 253 39.42 -2.26 2.52
N ASN A 254 40.78 -2.21 2.50
CA ASN A 254 41.56 -1.88 3.70
C ASN A 254 41.19 -0.53 4.28
N ASP A 255 40.94 0.50 3.44
CA ASP A 255 40.43 1.79 3.90
C ASP A 255 39.06 1.67 4.62
N MET A 256 38.13 0.89 4.09
CA MET A 256 36.83 0.64 4.75
C MET A 256 37.00 -0.14 6.06
N ARG A 257 37.91 -1.10 6.11
CA ARG A 257 38.22 -1.86 7.33
C ARG A 257 38.77 -0.94 8.41
N TRP A 258 39.73 -0.07 8.02
CA TRP A 258 40.31 0.95 8.91
C TRP A 258 39.24 1.92 9.43
N ARG A 259 38.41 2.48 8.56
CA ARG A 259 37.30 3.37 8.95
C ARG A 259 36.33 2.70 9.92
N ARG A 260 36.12 1.39 9.80
CA ARG A 260 35.29 0.59 10.69
C ARG A 260 36.01 0.04 11.92
N ARG A 261 37.28 0.47 12.13
CA ARG A 261 38.12 0.01 13.24
C ARG A 261 38.29 -1.52 13.30
N LEU A 262 38.35 -2.18 12.16
CA LEU A 262 38.54 -3.62 12.03
C LEU A 262 40.01 -3.98 11.74
N THR A 263 40.86 -3.01 11.48
CA THR A 263 42.33 -3.13 11.26
C THR A 263 43.00 -1.85 11.67
N ASP A 264 44.22 -1.95 12.17
CA ASP A 264 45.03 -0.80 12.57
C ASP A 264 45.77 -0.16 11.38
N ASN A 265 45.89 -0.87 10.25
CA ASN A 265 46.58 -0.42 9.05
C ASN A 265 45.62 0.01 7.94
N ARG A 266 45.81 1.22 7.42
CA ARG A 266 45.03 1.80 6.33
C ARG A 266 45.39 1.22 4.95
N CYS A 267 46.66 0.82 4.75
CA CYS A 267 47.13 0.26 3.49
C CYS A 267 48.01 -0.97 3.71
N ALA A 268 47.80 -2.05 2.96
CA ALA A 268 48.60 -3.27 3.04
C ALA A 268 49.89 -3.18 2.20
N VAL A 269 50.10 -2.09 1.44
CA VAL A 269 51.18 -2.00 0.42
C VAL A 269 52.47 -1.43 0.97
N ASP A 270 52.46 -0.86 2.18
CA ASP A 270 53.63 -0.12 2.69
C ASP A 270 54.69 -0.96 3.44
N HIS A 271 54.46 -2.28 3.57
CA HIS A 271 55.45 -3.12 4.32
C HIS A 271 56.48 -3.86 3.48
N GLU A 272 56.41 -3.84 2.14
CA GLU A 272 57.40 -4.56 1.31
C GLU A 272 58.44 -3.64 0.62
N ARG A 273 58.50 -2.33 0.92
CA ARG A 273 59.48 -1.41 0.30
C ARG A 273 60.58 -0.90 1.24
N LEU A 274 60.69 -1.44 2.44
CA LEU A 274 61.74 -1.06 3.40
C LEU A 274 62.44 -2.29 4.02
N SER A 275 62.79 -3.26 3.21
CA SER A 275 63.78 -4.29 3.55
C SER A 275 64.73 -4.52 2.40
#